data_b1f756700ade868c0d7dd0316cb5f2fa
#
_entry.id   b1f756700ade868c0d7dd0316cb5f2fa
#
_cell.length_a   1.000
_cell.length_b   1.000
_cell.length_c   1.000
_cell.angle_alpha   90.00
_cell.angle_beta   90.00
_cell.angle_gamma   90.00
#
_symmetry.space_group_name_H-M   'P 1'
#
loop_
_entity.id
_entity.type
_entity.pdbx_description
1 polymer ?
#
loop_
_entity_poly.entity_id
_entity_poly.type
_entity_poly.pdbx_seq_one_letter_code
_entity_poly.pdbx_strand_id
1 'polypeptide(L)'
;MSDRDAPITPGMQRYVDQNNAYLARRSEYIRSVVKRWKFDTIAVHGLYSVQEAIEDYQGSIIEPIFMSTSQAFRDSDEMAAALAYLIPSWSYSRIANPSTYYYEWALALLEGYGFDGETSCCSTSSGMAAIMTAVQPFLMHTRRHVYEPRNFLATAQCYGGTFQQFNVRLQQ
;
A
#
# COMPACT_ATOMS: atom_id res chain seq x y z
N MET A 1 -10.90 24.89 -11.51
CA MET A 1 -10.86 24.74 -10.05
C MET A 1 -10.76 23.25 -9.79
N SER A 2 -9.68 22.75 -9.18
CA SER A 2 -9.58 21.32 -8.93
C SER A 2 -10.37 21.02 -7.65
N ASP A 3 -11.19 19.99 -7.69
CA ASP A 3 -12.04 19.47 -6.58
C ASP A 3 -11.25 19.04 -5.32
N ARG A 4 -9.95 19.35 -5.28
CA ARG A 4 -9.07 18.98 -4.14
C ARG A 4 -9.24 19.87 -2.91
N ASP A 5 -10.02 20.94 -3.02
CA ASP A 5 -10.23 21.91 -1.93
C ASP A 5 -11.68 21.85 -1.38
N ALA A 6 -12.42 20.76 -1.68
CA ALA A 6 -13.70 20.55 -1.04
C ALA A 6 -13.50 20.39 0.48
N PRO A 7 -14.22 21.15 1.31
CA PRO A 7 -14.04 21.09 2.75
C PRO A 7 -14.41 19.69 3.27
N ILE A 8 -13.58 19.13 4.14
CA ILE A 8 -13.87 17.90 4.85
C ILE A 8 -15.08 18.14 5.75
N THR A 9 -16.15 17.39 5.52
CA THR A 9 -17.35 17.47 6.36
C THR A 9 -17.12 16.83 7.74
N PRO A 10 -17.89 17.19 8.78
CA PRO A 10 -17.81 16.51 10.07
C PRO A 10 -18.06 14.99 9.99
N GLY A 11 -18.93 14.56 9.05
CA GLY A 11 -19.17 13.14 8.78
C GLY A 11 -17.94 12.44 8.20
N MET A 12 -17.29 13.02 7.20
CA MET A 12 -16.03 12.52 6.65
C MET A 12 -14.93 12.49 7.71
N GLN A 13 -14.81 13.56 8.52
CA GLN A 13 -13.79 13.63 9.58
C GLN A 13 -13.93 12.48 10.57
N ARG A 14 -15.15 12.10 10.94
CA ARG A 14 -15.40 10.94 11.81
C ARG A 14 -14.74 9.67 11.26
N TYR A 15 -14.88 9.39 9.97
CA TYR A 15 -14.25 8.21 9.33
C TYR A 15 -12.74 8.33 9.26
N VAL A 16 -12.21 9.52 9.03
CA VAL A 16 -10.75 9.78 9.07
C VAL A 16 -10.21 9.48 10.47
N ASP A 17 -10.87 9.95 11.51
CA ASP A 17 -10.46 9.73 12.91
C ASP A 17 -10.52 8.24 13.29
N GLN A 18 -11.59 7.53 12.88
CA GLN A 18 -11.72 6.09 13.08
C GLN A 18 -10.60 5.32 12.38
N ASN A 19 -10.30 5.67 11.13
CA ASN A 19 -9.22 5.04 10.37
C ASN A 19 -7.84 5.31 10.99
N ASN A 20 -7.58 6.53 11.43
CA ASN A 20 -6.32 6.87 12.10
C ASN A 20 -6.14 6.09 13.41
N ALA A 21 -7.20 5.92 14.19
CA ALA A 21 -7.18 5.10 15.39
C ALA A 21 -6.91 3.61 15.08
N TYR A 22 -7.52 3.09 14.01
CA TYR A 22 -7.26 1.72 13.54
C TYR A 22 -5.80 1.54 13.11
N LEU A 23 -5.27 2.45 12.29
CA LEU A 23 -3.88 2.39 11.82
C LEU A 23 -2.88 2.49 12.98
N ALA A 24 -3.14 3.32 13.97
CA ALA A 24 -2.30 3.46 15.16
C ALA A 24 -2.26 2.14 15.96
N ARG A 25 -3.42 1.52 16.19
CA ARG A 25 -3.50 0.20 16.88
C ARG A 25 -2.75 -0.89 16.10
N ARG A 26 -2.93 -0.93 14.79
CA ARG A 26 -2.27 -1.90 13.92
C ARG A 26 -0.75 -1.70 13.91
N SER A 27 -0.26 -0.48 13.79
CA SER A 27 1.17 -0.18 13.84
C SER A 27 1.78 -0.58 15.18
N GLU A 28 1.07 -0.33 16.28
CA GLU A 28 1.51 -0.75 17.61
C GLU A 28 1.55 -2.27 17.74
N TYR A 29 0.54 -2.99 17.27
CA TYR A 29 0.53 -4.44 17.23
C TYR A 29 1.71 -5.01 16.44
N ILE A 30 1.97 -4.49 15.25
CA ILE A 30 3.11 -4.92 14.43
C ILE A 30 4.42 -4.68 15.17
N ARG A 31 4.62 -3.50 15.72
CA ARG A 31 5.85 -3.12 16.42
C ARG A 31 6.08 -3.92 17.71
N SER A 32 5.05 -4.05 18.54
CA SER A 32 5.16 -4.64 19.87
C SER A 32 5.06 -6.15 19.90
N VAL A 33 4.40 -6.77 18.91
CA VAL A 33 4.13 -8.20 18.85
C VAL A 33 4.80 -8.85 17.65
N VAL A 34 4.37 -8.49 16.43
CA VAL A 34 4.74 -9.20 15.20
C VAL A 34 6.25 -9.13 14.92
N LYS A 35 6.88 -7.98 15.09
CA LYS A 35 8.34 -7.82 14.88
C LYS A 35 9.22 -8.62 15.85
N ARG A 36 8.64 -9.19 16.91
CA ARG A 36 9.34 -10.07 17.84
C ARG A 36 9.25 -11.54 17.46
N TRP A 37 8.43 -11.88 16.48
CA TRP A 37 8.25 -13.25 16.03
C TRP A 37 9.40 -13.68 15.11
N LYS A 38 9.57 -15.00 14.97
CA LYS A 38 10.48 -15.57 13.98
C LYS A 38 9.91 -15.37 12.57
N PHE A 39 10.81 -15.33 11.60
CA PHE A 39 10.45 -15.17 10.18
C PHE A 39 9.31 -16.09 9.74
N ASP A 40 9.41 -17.40 10.02
CA ASP A 40 8.39 -18.38 9.64
C ASP A 40 7.04 -18.13 10.32
N THR A 41 7.06 -17.62 11.56
CA THR A 41 5.83 -17.26 12.28
C THR A 41 5.17 -16.05 11.64
N ILE A 42 5.97 -15.05 11.25
CA ILE A 42 5.45 -13.88 10.53
C ILE A 42 4.86 -14.30 9.18
N ALA A 43 5.55 -15.20 8.45
CA ALA A 43 5.08 -15.69 7.15
C ALA A 43 3.69 -16.35 7.21
N VAL A 44 3.35 -16.96 8.34
CA VAL A 44 2.09 -17.72 8.49
C VAL A 44 1.02 -16.92 9.24
N HIS A 45 1.39 -16.05 10.18
CA HIS A 45 0.45 -15.45 11.14
C HIS A 45 0.59 -13.92 11.30
N GLY A 46 1.53 -13.29 10.61
CA GLY A 46 1.87 -11.88 10.85
C GLY A 46 0.91 -10.84 10.26
N LEU A 47 -0.14 -11.26 9.56
CA LEU A 47 -0.93 -10.37 8.72
C LEU A 47 -2.00 -9.59 9.48
N TYR A 48 -2.74 -10.23 10.38
CA TYR A 48 -3.75 -9.55 11.17
C TYR A 48 -3.93 -10.19 12.56
N SER A 49 -4.47 -9.43 13.49
CA SER A 49 -4.66 -9.89 14.87
C SER A 49 -5.93 -10.73 15.03
N VAL A 50 -5.97 -11.53 16.09
CA VAL A 50 -7.20 -12.25 16.48
C VAL A 50 -8.36 -11.27 16.74
N GLN A 51 -8.07 -10.08 17.27
CA GLN A 51 -9.08 -9.05 17.49
C GLN A 51 -9.71 -8.59 16.17
N GLU A 52 -8.87 -8.28 15.18
CA GLU A 52 -9.30 -7.90 13.83
C GLU A 52 -10.11 -9.02 13.15
N ALA A 53 -9.67 -10.27 13.33
CA ALA A 53 -10.39 -11.43 12.81
C ALA A 53 -11.82 -11.53 13.36
N ILE A 54 -12.00 -11.30 14.66
CA ILE A 54 -13.32 -11.36 15.31
C ILE A 54 -14.18 -10.15 14.92
N GLU A 55 -13.62 -8.96 14.93
CA GLU A 55 -14.37 -7.72 14.68
C GLU A 55 -14.78 -7.55 13.21
N ASP A 56 -13.86 -7.85 12.28
CA ASP A 56 -14.03 -7.50 10.88
C ASP A 56 -14.30 -8.72 9.97
N TYR A 57 -13.88 -9.94 10.39
CA TYR A 57 -13.87 -11.12 9.52
C TYR A 57 -14.54 -12.35 10.13
N GLN A 58 -15.50 -12.17 11.04
CA GLN A 58 -16.31 -13.23 11.64
C GLN A 58 -15.48 -14.36 12.30
N GLY A 59 -14.32 -14.02 12.83
CA GLY A 59 -13.42 -14.98 13.49
C GLY A 59 -12.60 -15.84 12.54
N SER A 60 -12.48 -15.47 11.26
CA SER A 60 -11.61 -16.20 10.32
C SER A 60 -10.15 -16.11 10.78
N ILE A 61 -9.52 -17.28 10.99
CA ILE A 61 -8.12 -17.36 11.44
C ILE A 61 -7.15 -17.04 10.31
N ILE A 62 -7.58 -17.23 9.06
CA ILE A 62 -6.83 -16.92 7.85
C ILE A 62 -7.54 -15.78 7.14
N GLU A 63 -6.77 -14.87 6.54
CA GLU A 63 -7.30 -13.73 5.80
C GLU A 63 -8.26 -14.20 4.69
N PRO A 64 -9.48 -13.65 4.64
CA PRO A 64 -10.42 -13.97 3.58
C PRO A 64 -9.92 -13.51 2.20
N ILE A 65 -10.26 -14.27 1.17
CA ILE A 65 -10.04 -13.86 -0.22
C ILE A 65 -11.22 -13.02 -0.68
N PHE A 66 -10.97 -11.76 -0.99
CA PHE A 66 -11.98 -10.80 -1.46
C PHE A 66 -12.12 -10.85 -2.98
N MET A 67 -13.09 -11.58 -3.48
CA MET A 67 -13.37 -11.74 -4.92
C MET A 67 -14.42 -10.75 -5.44
N SER A 68 -14.62 -9.63 -4.75
CA SER A 68 -15.55 -8.60 -5.18
C SER A 68 -14.86 -7.54 -6.04
N THR A 69 -15.50 -7.09 -7.11
CA THR A 69 -15.02 -5.95 -7.92
C THR A 69 -15.29 -4.62 -7.26
N SER A 70 -16.35 -4.51 -6.46
CA SER A 70 -16.77 -3.30 -5.77
C SER A 70 -17.27 -3.64 -4.38
N GLN A 71 -17.17 -2.71 -3.46
CA GLN A 71 -17.65 -2.87 -2.10
C GLN A 71 -18.61 -1.72 -1.75
N ALA A 72 -19.58 -2.03 -0.88
CA ALA A 72 -20.53 -1.07 -0.39
C ALA A 72 -19.93 -0.21 0.73
N PHE A 73 -20.42 1.00 0.87
CA PHE A 73 -20.12 1.91 1.97
C PHE A 73 -21.28 1.97 2.95
N ARG A 74 -21.01 2.31 4.20
CA ARG A 74 -22.02 2.44 5.24
C ARG A 74 -22.97 3.61 4.97
N ASP A 75 -22.39 4.72 4.50
CA ASP A 75 -23.10 5.94 4.15
C ASP A 75 -22.35 6.78 3.12
N SER A 76 -22.90 7.92 2.73
CA SER A 76 -22.30 8.83 1.75
C SER A 76 -21.05 9.54 2.25
N ASP A 77 -20.90 9.74 3.57
CA ASP A 77 -19.72 10.38 4.16
C ASP A 77 -18.51 9.45 4.12
N GLU A 78 -18.70 8.14 4.39
CA GLU A 78 -17.66 7.12 4.22
C GLU A 78 -17.21 7.05 2.76
N MET A 79 -18.17 6.99 1.84
CA MET A 79 -17.87 6.97 0.40
C MET A 79 -17.11 8.22 -0.04
N ALA A 80 -17.53 9.40 0.40
CA ALA A 80 -16.87 10.66 0.08
C ALA A 80 -15.42 10.69 0.64
N ALA A 81 -15.21 10.27 1.89
CA ALA A 81 -13.89 10.20 2.49
C ALA A 81 -12.96 9.22 1.74
N ALA A 82 -13.48 8.05 1.34
CA ALA A 82 -12.75 7.04 0.58
C ALA A 82 -12.39 7.54 -0.84
N LEU A 83 -13.33 8.14 -1.57
CA LEU A 83 -13.09 8.67 -2.91
C LEU A 83 -12.19 9.92 -2.92
N ALA A 84 -12.15 10.66 -1.81
CA ALA A 84 -11.19 11.75 -1.60
C ALA A 84 -9.79 11.25 -1.16
N TYR A 85 -9.59 9.94 -1.04
CA TYR A 85 -8.34 9.31 -0.56
C TYR A 85 -7.92 9.74 0.86
N LEU A 86 -8.89 10.09 1.70
CA LEU A 86 -8.65 10.42 3.12
C LEU A 86 -8.59 9.17 4.00
N ILE A 87 -9.21 8.09 3.55
CA ILE A 87 -9.17 6.75 4.16
C ILE A 87 -8.90 5.71 3.06
N PRO A 88 -8.46 4.48 3.40
CA PRO A 88 -8.31 3.40 2.42
C PRO A 88 -9.61 3.17 1.65
N SER A 89 -9.50 3.07 0.33
CA SER A 89 -10.66 2.91 -0.54
C SER A 89 -10.73 1.50 -1.11
N TRP A 90 -11.67 0.72 -0.62
CA TRP A 90 -12.00 -0.59 -1.19
C TRP A 90 -13.11 -0.50 -2.26
N SER A 91 -13.41 0.70 -2.73
CA SER A 91 -14.52 0.98 -3.64
C SER A 91 -14.48 0.18 -4.95
N TYR A 92 -13.28 -0.10 -5.44
CA TYR A 92 -13.08 -0.82 -6.70
C TYR A 92 -11.74 -1.55 -6.72
N SER A 93 -11.75 -2.85 -7.01
CA SER A 93 -10.57 -3.73 -6.91
C SER A 93 -9.37 -3.32 -7.77
N ARG A 94 -9.58 -2.58 -8.86
CA ARG A 94 -8.46 -2.02 -9.64
C ARG A 94 -7.69 -0.92 -8.88
N ILE A 95 -8.38 -0.21 -7.98
CA ILE A 95 -7.78 0.84 -7.16
C ILE A 95 -7.10 0.20 -5.94
N ALA A 96 -7.85 -0.60 -5.20
CA ALA A 96 -7.36 -1.33 -4.05
C ALA A 96 -8.29 -2.52 -3.72
N ASN A 97 -7.73 -3.61 -3.22
CA ASN A 97 -8.44 -4.80 -2.80
C ASN A 97 -7.83 -5.30 -1.48
N PRO A 98 -8.64 -5.71 -0.48
CA PRO A 98 -8.11 -6.19 0.79
C PRO A 98 -7.13 -7.36 0.64
N SER A 99 -7.38 -8.32 -0.27
CA SER A 99 -6.46 -9.45 -0.50
C SER A 99 -5.10 -8.99 -1.00
N THR A 100 -5.06 -8.02 -1.93
CA THR A 100 -3.80 -7.42 -2.41
C THR A 100 -3.10 -6.67 -1.28
N TYR A 101 -3.84 -5.94 -0.46
CA TYR A 101 -3.32 -5.21 0.68
C TYR A 101 -2.67 -6.15 1.71
N TYR A 102 -3.29 -7.26 2.07
CA TYR A 102 -2.69 -8.26 2.98
C TYR A 102 -1.44 -8.89 2.37
N TYR A 103 -1.46 -9.21 1.08
CA TYR A 103 -0.29 -9.72 0.37
C TYR A 103 0.89 -8.73 0.41
N GLU A 104 0.63 -7.45 0.15
CA GLU A 104 1.64 -6.40 0.21
C GLU A 104 2.20 -6.22 1.63
N TRP A 105 1.34 -6.31 2.64
CA TRP A 105 1.77 -6.28 4.04
C TRP A 105 2.63 -7.48 4.42
N ALA A 106 2.26 -8.68 3.99
CA ALA A 106 3.05 -9.88 4.22
C ALA A 106 4.46 -9.71 3.65
N LEU A 107 4.57 -9.29 2.40
CA LEU A 107 5.88 -9.06 1.77
C LEU A 107 6.67 -7.96 2.48
N ALA A 108 6.03 -6.86 2.85
CA ALA A 108 6.69 -5.77 3.57
C ALA A 108 7.28 -6.24 4.91
N LEU A 109 6.55 -7.07 5.66
CA LEU A 109 7.01 -7.64 6.93
C LEU A 109 8.17 -8.63 6.75
N LEU A 110 8.11 -9.47 5.72
CA LEU A 110 9.13 -10.49 5.44
C LEU A 110 10.42 -9.85 4.90
N GLU A 111 10.32 -8.93 3.93
CA GLU A 111 11.47 -8.20 3.40
C GLU A 111 12.08 -7.26 4.44
N GLY A 112 11.27 -6.73 5.34
CA GLY A 112 11.71 -5.89 6.46
C GLY A 112 12.14 -6.67 7.70
N TYR A 113 12.29 -8.00 7.64
CA TYR A 113 12.65 -8.80 8.80
C TYR A 113 14.02 -8.40 9.36
N GLY A 114 14.05 -8.09 10.66
CA GLY A 114 15.26 -7.60 11.34
C GLY A 114 15.58 -6.12 11.11
N PHE A 115 14.74 -5.39 10.38
CA PHE A 115 14.85 -3.94 10.21
C PHE A 115 13.95 -3.22 11.22
N ASP A 116 14.51 -2.25 11.95
CA ASP A 116 13.76 -1.51 12.97
C ASP A 116 12.83 -0.42 12.40
N GLY A 117 13.05 -0.02 11.14
CA GLY A 117 12.23 0.95 10.46
C GLY A 117 10.92 0.39 9.93
N GLU A 118 10.13 1.25 9.29
CA GLU A 118 8.91 0.87 8.58
C GLU A 118 9.24 0.43 7.15
N THR A 119 8.57 -0.62 6.70
CA THR A 119 8.65 -1.13 5.33
C THR A 119 7.26 -1.14 4.72
N SER A 120 7.20 -0.90 3.43
CA SER A 120 5.97 -1.00 2.64
C SER A 120 6.25 -1.73 1.33
N CYS A 121 5.21 -2.31 0.76
CA CYS A 121 5.28 -3.00 -0.52
C CYS A 121 4.17 -2.47 -1.44
N CYS A 122 4.47 -2.40 -2.72
CA CYS A 122 3.49 -2.18 -3.79
C CYS A 122 3.64 -3.32 -4.79
N SER A 123 2.63 -4.15 -4.90
CA SER A 123 2.62 -5.28 -5.83
C SER A 123 2.33 -4.81 -7.26
N THR A 124 2.94 -5.49 -8.20
CA THR A 124 2.78 -5.20 -9.64
C THR A 124 2.62 -6.48 -10.43
N SER A 125 2.14 -6.37 -11.67
CA SER A 125 1.91 -7.52 -12.54
C SER A 125 3.18 -8.19 -13.06
N SER A 126 4.35 -7.57 -12.91
CA SER A 126 5.64 -8.09 -13.35
C SER A 126 6.82 -7.36 -12.72
N GLY A 127 8.00 -7.98 -12.69
CA GLY A 127 9.23 -7.33 -12.24
C GLY A 127 9.59 -6.08 -13.06
N MET A 128 9.30 -6.05 -14.34
CA MET A 128 9.49 -4.85 -15.18
C MET A 128 8.56 -3.71 -14.76
N ALA A 129 7.30 -4.02 -14.44
CA ALA A 129 6.37 -3.04 -13.91
C ALA A 129 6.83 -2.54 -12.52
N ALA A 130 7.37 -3.42 -11.68
CA ALA A 130 7.93 -3.04 -10.38
C ALA A 130 9.09 -2.04 -10.52
N ILE A 131 10.05 -2.33 -11.39
CA ILE A 131 11.17 -1.45 -11.68
C ILE A 131 10.66 -0.09 -12.19
N MET A 132 9.70 -0.09 -13.11
CA MET A 132 9.13 1.15 -13.66
C MET A 132 8.42 1.97 -12.58
N THR A 133 7.61 1.32 -11.76
CA THR A 133 6.93 1.97 -10.63
C THR A 133 7.91 2.58 -9.64
N ALA A 134 9.02 1.89 -9.36
CA ALA A 134 10.05 2.38 -8.43
C ALA A 134 10.81 3.61 -8.98
N VAL A 135 11.11 3.65 -10.28
CA VAL A 135 11.90 4.75 -10.86
C VAL A 135 11.06 5.92 -11.37
N GLN A 136 9.80 5.69 -11.73
CA GLN A 136 8.92 6.70 -12.31
C GLN A 136 8.80 7.98 -11.47
N PRO A 137 8.66 7.95 -10.15
CA PRO A 137 8.59 9.17 -9.33
C PRO A 137 9.81 10.07 -9.47
N PHE A 138 10.97 9.49 -9.78
CA PHE A 138 12.22 10.22 -9.99
C PHE A 138 12.37 10.79 -11.41
N LEU A 139 11.59 10.28 -12.34
CA LEU A 139 11.57 10.72 -13.74
C LEU A 139 10.48 11.78 -14.00
N MET A 140 9.45 11.82 -13.19
CA MET A 140 8.34 12.74 -13.39
C MET A 140 8.75 14.17 -13.02
N HIS A 141 8.62 15.08 -14.00
CA HIS A 141 8.66 16.51 -13.74
C HIS A 141 7.37 16.94 -13.03
N THR A 142 7.46 17.24 -11.75
CA THR A 142 6.35 17.89 -11.06
C THR A 142 6.44 19.39 -11.27
N ARG A 143 5.31 20.06 -11.49
CA ARG A 143 5.27 21.54 -11.70
C ARG A 143 5.89 22.35 -10.54
N ARG A 144 6.14 21.71 -9.39
CA ARG A 144 6.71 22.34 -8.19
C ARG A 144 8.23 22.30 -8.10
N HIS A 145 8.88 21.39 -8.84
CA HIS A 145 10.33 21.25 -8.77
C HIS A 145 10.88 21.11 -10.19
N VAL A 146 11.70 22.04 -10.59
CA VAL A 146 12.58 21.89 -11.76
C VAL A 146 13.68 20.94 -11.30
N TYR A 147 13.54 19.65 -11.62
CA TYR A 147 14.59 18.69 -11.35
C TYR A 147 15.65 18.77 -12.44
N GLU A 148 16.91 18.84 -12.03
CA GLU A 148 18.03 18.58 -12.89
C GLU A 148 17.99 17.15 -13.44
N PRO A 149 18.62 16.88 -14.60
CA PRO A 149 18.73 15.54 -15.15
C PRO A 149 19.24 14.55 -14.10
N ARG A 150 18.54 13.44 -13.92
CA ARG A 150 18.91 12.43 -12.93
C ARG A 150 19.52 11.25 -13.60
N ASN A 151 20.61 10.77 -13.04
CA ASN A 151 21.30 9.58 -13.50
C ASN A 151 20.88 8.37 -12.65
N PHE A 152 20.70 7.23 -13.28
CA PHE A 152 20.54 5.95 -12.63
C PHE A 152 21.83 5.16 -12.76
N LEU A 153 22.28 4.59 -11.65
CA LEU A 153 23.36 3.61 -11.65
C LEU A 153 22.73 2.21 -11.64
N ALA A 154 23.01 1.45 -12.66
CA ALA A 154 22.53 0.06 -12.78
C ALA A 154 23.71 -0.88 -13.06
N THR A 155 23.59 -2.14 -12.60
CA THR A 155 24.55 -3.18 -12.99
C THR A 155 24.47 -3.47 -14.47
N ALA A 156 25.61 -3.72 -15.11
CA ALA A 156 25.66 -4.16 -16.50
C ALA A 156 25.12 -5.59 -16.70
N GLN A 157 25.08 -6.39 -15.63
CA GLN A 157 24.60 -7.76 -15.63
C GLN A 157 23.16 -7.84 -15.13
N CYS A 158 22.28 -6.97 -15.63
CA CYS A 158 20.86 -7.01 -15.32
C CYS A 158 20.08 -7.78 -16.41
N TYR A 159 18.81 -8.07 -16.11
CA TYR A 159 17.88 -8.64 -17.08
C TYR A 159 17.80 -7.78 -18.35
N GLY A 160 17.76 -8.42 -19.53
CA GLY A 160 17.80 -7.71 -20.82
C GLY A 160 16.70 -6.65 -20.98
N GLY A 161 15.49 -6.91 -20.46
CA GLY A 161 14.41 -5.92 -20.45
C GLY A 161 14.75 -4.68 -19.62
N THR A 162 15.39 -4.86 -18.47
CA THR A 162 15.86 -3.75 -17.61
C THR A 162 16.94 -2.94 -18.30
N PHE A 163 17.90 -3.61 -18.94
CA PHE A 163 18.94 -2.95 -19.73
C PHE A 163 18.33 -2.11 -20.86
N GLN A 164 17.41 -2.68 -21.64
CA GLN A 164 16.70 -1.96 -22.71
C GLN A 164 15.92 -0.75 -22.18
N GLN A 165 15.28 -0.89 -21.01
CA GLN A 165 14.52 0.18 -20.41
C GLN A 165 15.41 1.37 -20.05
N PHE A 166 16.53 1.14 -19.38
CA PHE A 166 17.44 2.21 -18.95
C PHE A 166 18.26 2.79 -20.09
N ASN A 167 18.74 1.99 -21.03
CA ASN A 167 19.64 2.45 -22.10
C ASN A 167 18.92 2.93 -23.34
N VAL A 168 17.67 2.57 -23.57
CA VAL A 168 16.97 2.93 -24.81
C VAL A 168 15.74 3.81 -24.55
N ARG A 169 14.91 3.42 -23.59
CA ARG A 169 13.60 4.07 -23.39
C ARG A 169 13.65 5.28 -22.47
N LEU A 170 14.56 5.30 -21.50
CA LEU A 170 14.65 6.37 -20.51
C LEU A 170 15.73 7.42 -20.84
N GLN A 171 16.45 7.26 -21.95
CA GLN A 171 17.41 8.24 -22.46
C GLN A 171 16.79 9.28 -23.41
N GLN A 172 15.47 9.18 -23.68
CA GLN A 172 14.71 10.14 -24.48
C GLN A 172 14.04 11.18 -23.59
#